data_c187ecd3758334cfafd107fb2e162afc
#
_entry.id   c187ecd3758334cfafd107fb2e162afc
#
_cell.length_a   1.000
_cell.length_b   1.000
_cell.length_c   1.000
_cell.angle_alpha   90.00
_cell.angle_beta   90.00
_cell.angle_gamma   90.00
#
_symmetry.space_group_name_H-M   'P 1'
#
loop_
_entity.id
_entity.type
_entity.pdbx_description
1 polymer ?
#
loop_
_entity_poly.entity_id
_entity_poly.type
_entity_poly.pdbx_seq_one_letter_code
_entity_poly.pdbx_strand_id
1 'polypeptide(L)'
;MSISLANLIREARARQGNMTQGDLGNLAGTSLENITSIENGRNLQPKPDIIAGMARALDLTIVDIYAAITGTLNHFPWERVGELDLVDTELELMFKQVDSMLDGEARDRVKAFIRFTIDEERRKLRHAAEDKRRNK
;
A
#
# COMPACT_ATOMS: atom_id res chain seq x y z
N MET A 1 -15.86 7.09 -7.01
CA MET A 1 -15.55 5.70 -7.37
C MET A 1 -14.23 5.27 -6.74
N SER A 2 -14.23 4.14 -6.07
CA SER A 2 -13.01 3.62 -5.45
C SER A 2 -12.20 2.78 -6.45
N ILE A 3 -10.88 2.80 -6.28
CA ILE A 3 -9.96 2.01 -7.07
C ILE A 3 -9.86 0.62 -6.42
N SER A 4 -10.10 -0.43 -7.19
CA SER A 4 -10.02 -1.79 -6.70
C SER A 4 -8.56 -2.22 -6.52
N LEU A 5 -8.34 -3.23 -5.66
CA LEU A 5 -7.02 -3.83 -5.51
C LEU A 5 -6.48 -4.32 -6.85
N ALA A 6 -7.32 -4.97 -7.65
CA ALA A 6 -6.93 -5.47 -8.96
C ALA A 6 -6.40 -4.36 -9.87
N ASN A 7 -7.12 -3.25 -9.93
CA ASN A 7 -6.70 -2.10 -10.75
C ASN A 7 -5.44 -1.44 -10.21
N LEU A 8 -5.33 -1.27 -8.89
CA LEU A 8 -4.13 -0.69 -8.29
C LEU A 8 -2.89 -1.50 -8.63
N ILE A 9 -2.94 -2.81 -8.44
CA ILE A 9 -1.78 -3.69 -8.71
C ILE A 9 -1.42 -3.69 -10.19
N ARG A 10 -2.42 -3.77 -11.06
CA ARG A 10 -2.19 -3.77 -12.51
C ARG A 10 -1.54 -2.48 -12.99
N GLU A 11 -2.07 -1.34 -12.57
CA GLU A 11 -1.54 -0.03 -12.98
C GLU A 11 -0.15 0.22 -12.37
N ALA A 12 0.07 -0.19 -11.12
CA ALA A 12 1.36 -0.05 -10.47
C ALA A 12 2.43 -0.89 -11.19
N ARG A 13 2.08 -2.10 -11.64
CA ARG A 13 3.00 -2.94 -12.46
C ARG A 13 3.39 -2.23 -13.76
N ALA A 14 2.42 -1.66 -14.43
CA ALA A 14 2.67 -0.94 -15.69
C ALA A 14 3.62 0.23 -15.47
N ARG A 15 3.55 0.90 -14.35
CA ARG A 15 4.43 2.03 -14.02
C ARG A 15 5.85 1.61 -13.62
N GLN A 16 6.07 0.33 -13.33
CA GLN A 16 7.40 -0.22 -12.98
C GLN A 16 8.07 -0.86 -14.21
N GLY A 17 8.09 -0.14 -15.32
CA GLY A 17 8.74 -0.61 -16.54
C GLY A 17 8.05 -1.83 -17.17
N ASN A 18 6.73 -1.89 -17.11
CA ASN A 18 5.94 -3.02 -17.61
C ASN A 18 6.30 -4.34 -16.94
N MET A 19 6.43 -4.33 -15.63
CA MET A 19 6.69 -5.53 -14.82
C MET A 19 5.62 -6.59 -15.10
N THR A 20 6.04 -7.84 -15.33
CA THR A 20 5.09 -8.93 -15.56
C THR A 20 4.50 -9.42 -14.23
N GLN A 21 3.39 -10.16 -14.32
CA GLN A 21 2.80 -10.81 -13.13
C GLN A 21 3.79 -11.79 -12.47
N GLY A 22 4.56 -12.52 -13.30
CA GLY A 22 5.59 -13.41 -12.78
C GLY A 22 6.71 -12.69 -12.04
N ASP A 23 7.15 -11.55 -12.58
CA ASP A 23 8.17 -10.71 -11.93
C ASP A 23 7.65 -10.22 -10.56
N LEU A 24 6.41 -9.74 -10.53
CA LEU A 24 5.81 -9.29 -9.27
C LEU A 24 5.71 -10.43 -8.26
N GLY A 25 5.29 -11.62 -8.70
CA GLY A 25 5.21 -12.79 -7.84
C GLY A 25 6.56 -13.12 -7.20
N ASN A 26 7.62 -13.12 -8.01
CA ASN A 26 8.98 -13.38 -7.51
C ASN A 26 9.44 -12.32 -6.50
N LEU A 27 9.19 -11.05 -6.78
CA LEU A 27 9.61 -9.94 -5.91
C LEU A 27 8.78 -9.89 -4.63
N ALA A 28 7.50 -10.25 -4.70
CA ALA A 28 6.61 -10.24 -3.55
C ALA A 28 6.66 -11.53 -2.73
N GLY A 29 7.37 -12.54 -3.20
CA GLY A 29 7.50 -13.82 -2.51
C GLY A 29 6.26 -14.70 -2.62
N THR A 30 5.56 -14.65 -3.76
CA THR A 30 4.37 -15.45 -3.99
C THR A 30 4.37 -16.01 -5.41
N SER A 31 3.35 -16.80 -5.75
CA SER A 31 3.24 -17.44 -7.06
C SER A 31 2.60 -16.52 -8.10
N LEU A 32 2.86 -16.82 -9.38
CA LEU A 32 2.20 -16.20 -10.52
C LEU A 32 0.67 -16.35 -10.39
N GLU A 33 0.20 -17.53 -10.00
CA GLU A 33 -1.21 -17.83 -9.86
C GLU A 33 -1.89 -16.94 -8.81
N ASN A 34 -1.18 -16.67 -7.72
CA ASN A 34 -1.71 -15.78 -6.68
C ASN A 34 -1.82 -14.33 -7.17
N ILE A 35 -0.81 -13.83 -7.88
CA ILE A 35 -0.88 -12.50 -8.48
C ILE A 35 -2.03 -12.43 -9.49
N THR A 36 -2.18 -13.44 -10.32
CA THR A 36 -3.29 -13.53 -11.28
C THR A 36 -4.64 -13.51 -10.57
N SER A 37 -4.77 -14.24 -9.46
CA SER A 37 -6.00 -14.24 -8.64
C SER A 37 -6.30 -12.87 -8.06
N ILE A 38 -5.29 -12.14 -7.60
CA ILE A 38 -5.44 -10.78 -7.09
C ILE A 38 -5.94 -9.85 -8.21
N GLU A 39 -5.33 -9.92 -9.38
CA GLU A 39 -5.68 -9.03 -10.50
C GLU A 39 -7.01 -9.41 -11.17
N ASN A 40 -7.48 -10.64 -10.98
CA ASN A 40 -8.81 -11.06 -11.44
C ASN A 40 -9.91 -10.82 -10.42
N GLY A 41 -9.58 -10.30 -9.25
CA GLY A 41 -10.55 -10.06 -8.19
C GLY A 41 -11.01 -11.30 -7.44
N ARG A 42 -10.34 -12.44 -7.61
CA ARG A 42 -10.67 -13.68 -6.87
C ARG A 42 -10.09 -13.64 -5.46
N ASN A 43 -8.86 -13.17 -5.32
CA ASN A 43 -8.22 -12.99 -4.02
C ASN A 43 -8.36 -11.53 -3.61
N LEU A 44 -9.33 -11.23 -2.75
CA LEU A 44 -9.63 -9.88 -2.28
C LEU A 44 -8.87 -9.50 -1.01
N GLN A 45 -8.25 -10.48 -0.35
CA GLN A 45 -7.53 -10.27 0.91
C GLN A 45 -6.22 -11.07 0.93
N PRO A 46 -5.19 -10.61 0.22
CA PRO A 46 -3.88 -11.26 0.28
C PRO A 46 -3.34 -11.26 1.70
N LYS A 47 -2.46 -12.21 1.99
CA LYS A 47 -1.81 -12.29 3.30
C LYS A 47 -0.94 -11.06 3.54
N PRO A 48 -0.76 -10.63 4.82
CA PRO A 48 0.02 -9.43 5.13
C PRO A 48 1.46 -9.44 4.59
N ASP A 49 2.13 -10.58 4.60
CA ASP A 49 3.49 -10.69 4.05
C ASP A 49 3.51 -10.47 2.54
N ILE A 50 2.49 -10.94 1.83
CA ILE A 50 2.35 -10.72 0.38
C ILE A 50 2.05 -9.25 0.10
N ILE A 51 1.20 -8.63 0.90
CA ILE A 51 0.90 -7.20 0.80
C ILE A 51 2.18 -6.37 0.98
N ALA A 52 2.98 -6.70 2.00
CA ALA A 52 4.25 -6.02 2.23
C ALA A 52 5.22 -6.21 1.06
N GLY A 53 5.29 -7.42 0.51
CA GLY A 53 6.12 -7.73 -0.64
C GLY A 53 5.70 -6.97 -1.90
N MET A 54 4.40 -6.91 -2.16
CA MET A 54 3.87 -6.14 -3.30
C MET A 54 4.14 -4.63 -3.14
N ALA A 55 3.97 -4.11 -1.93
CA ALA A 55 4.22 -2.70 -1.65
C ALA A 55 5.68 -2.33 -1.98
N ARG A 56 6.63 -3.15 -1.55
CA ARG A 56 8.05 -2.93 -1.87
C ARG A 56 8.33 -3.02 -3.36
N ALA A 57 7.79 -4.04 -4.01
CA ALA A 57 8.04 -4.29 -5.44
C ALA A 57 7.45 -3.19 -6.33
N LEU A 58 6.31 -2.63 -5.93
CA LEU A 58 5.55 -1.68 -6.72
C LEU A 58 5.76 -0.22 -6.30
N ASP A 59 6.62 0.02 -5.33
CA ASP A 59 6.85 1.35 -4.75
C ASP A 59 5.55 1.99 -4.23
N LEU A 60 4.74 1.15 -3.58
CA LEU A 60 3.51 1.57 -2.91
C LEU A 60 3.70 1.49 -1.40
N THR A 61 2.83 2.17 -0.67
CA THR A 61 2.75 1.97 0.78
C THR A 61 1.76 0.85 1.08
N ILE A 62 1.94 0.21 2.23
CA ILE A 62 0.98 -0.78 2.73
C ILE A 62 -0.40 -0.13 2.89
N VAL A 63 -0.43 1.14 3.31
CA VAL A 63 -1.65 1.91 3.48
C VAL A 63 -2.44 2.01 2.17
N ASP A 64 -1.76 2.26 1.05
CA ASP A 64 -2.41 2.34 -0.27
C ASP A 64 -3.08 1.01 -0.64
N ILE A 65 -2.39 -0.10 -0.39
CA ILE A 65 -2.93 -1.42 -0.71
C ILE A 65 -4.15 -1.72 0.17
N TYR A 66 -4.08 -1.46 1.47
CA TYR A 66 -5.22 -1.64 2.38
C TYR A 66 -6.38 -0.72 2.03
N ALA A 67 -6.10 0.50 1.58
CA ALA A 67 -7.14 1.42 1.11
C ALA A 67 -7.89 0.83 -0.09
N ALA A 68 -7.17 0.21 -1.02
CA ALA A 68 -7.80 -0.48 -2.15
C ALA A 68 -8.65 -1.66 -1.68
N ILE A 69 -8.15 -2.46 -0.73
CA ILE A 69 -8.88 -3.60 -0.18
C ILE A 69 -10.18 -3.16 0.50
N THR A 70 -10.14 -2.06 1.26
CA THR A 70 -11.29 -1.57 2.03
C THR A 70 -12.23 -0.68 1.22
N GLY A 71 -11.90 -0.37 -0.04
CA GLY A 71 -12.74 0.46 -0.89
C GLY A 71 -12.66 1.95 -0.60
N THR A 72 -11.57 2.39 0.04
CA THR A 72 -11.36 3.81 0.39
C THR A 72 -10.35 4.52 -0.49
N LEU A 73 -9.73 3.81 -1.41
CA LEU A 73 -8.75 4.42 -2.32
C LEU A 73 -9.50 5.08 -3.49
N ASN A 74 -9.50 6.40 -3.54
CA ASN A 74 -10.21 7.17 -4.55
C ASN A 74 -9.30 7.71 -5.65
N HIS A 75 -8.00 7.77 -5.38
CA HIS A 75 -6.99 8.23 -6.34
C HIS A 75 -5.80 7.29 -6.31
N PHE A 76 -5.15 7.11 -7.45
CA PHE A 76 -3.89 6.37 -7.46
C PHE A 76 -2.83 7.10 -6.64
N PRO A 77 -1.95 6.39 -5.92
CA PRO A 77 -0.95 7.02 -5.05
C PRO A 77 -0.05 8.03 -5.78
N TRP A 78 0.29 7.76 -7.03
CA TRP A 78 1.15 8.63 -7.83
C TRP A 78 0.44 9.90 -8.33
N GLU A 79 -0.86 10.00 -8.16
CA GLU A 79 -1.63 11.20 -8.48
C GLU A 79 -1.64 12.22 -7.33
N ARG A 80 -1.19 11.81 -6.15
CA ARG A 80 -1.17 12.66 -4.96
C ARG A 80 0.12 13.43 -4.86
N VAL A 81 0.30 14.45 -5.64
CA VAL A 81 1.52 15.25 -5.60
C VAL A 81 1.38 16.35 -4.54
N GLY A 82 2.14 16.24 -3.45
CA GLY A 82 2.33 17.31 -2.48
C GLY A 82 1.26 17.47 -1.40
N GLU A 83 0.38 16.50 -1.19
CA GLU A 83 -0.74 16.61 -0.25
C GLU A 83 -0.54 15.74 1.00
N LEU A 84 0.31 16.22 1.91
CA LEU A 84 0.50 15.58 3.21
C LEU A 84 -0.73 15.70 4.13
N ASP A 85 -1.56 16.72 3.92
CA ASP A 85 -2.71 16.99 4.79
C ASP A 85 -3.90 16.07 4.54
N LEU A 86 -4.10 15.60 3.31
CA LEU A 86 -5.18 14.66 2.96
C LEU A 86 -4.93 13.25 3.51
N VAL A 87 -3.67 12.90 3.74
CA VAL A 87 -3.29 11.59 4.26
C VAL A 87 -3.87 11.36 5.66
N ASP A 88 -3.91 12.39 6.50
CA ASP A 88 -4.39 12.24 7.88
C ASP A 88 -5.87 11.92 7.95
N THR A 89 -6.71 12.56 7.12
CA THR A 89 -8.15 12.30 7.11
C THR A 89 -8.47 10.92 6.51
N GLU A 90 -7.80 10.55 5.43
CA GLU A 90 -7.95 9.22 4.83
C GLU A 90 -7.50 8.13 5.78
N LEU A 91 -6.38 8.33 6.48
CA LEU A 91 -5.90 7.38 7.48
C LEU A 91 -6.89 7.18 8.62
N GLU A 92 -7.50 8.25 9.12
CA GLU A 92 -8.53 8.13 10.16
C GLU A 92 -9.73 7.31 9.70
N LEU A 93 -10.20 7.53 8.48
CA LEU A 93 -11.30 6.77 7.91
C LEU A 93 -10.90 5.30 7.72
N MET A 94 -9.69 5.04 7.27
CA MET A 94 -9.17 3.68 7.14
C MET A 94 -9.07 2.97 8.48
N PHE A 95 -8.57 3.66 9.51
CA PHE A 95 -8.50 3.10 10.86
C PHE A 95 -9.88 2.73 11.38
N LYS A 96 -10.89 3.57 11.14
CA LYS A 96 -12.27 3.28 11.55
C LYS A 96 -12.83 2.05 10.83
N GLN A 97 -12.54 1.89 9.54
CA GLN A 97 -12.98 0.73 8.78
C GLN A 97 -12.28 -0.54 9.23
N VAL A 98 -10.98 -0.48 9.48
CA VAL A 98 -10.22 -1.61 10.01
C VAL A 98 -10.78 -2.04 11.37
N ASP A 99 -11.12 -1.08 12.24
CA ASP A 99 -11.72 -1.37 13.53
C ASP A 99 -13.07 -2.09 13.41
N SER A 100 -13.85 -1.77 12.38
CA SER A 100 -15.19 -2.35 12.21
C SER A 100 -15.21 -3.69 11.48
N MET A 101 -14.20 -3.98 10.64
CA MET A 101 -14.22 -5.12 9.73
C MET A 101 -13.40 -6.32 10.18
N LEU A 102 -12.39 -6.11 11.02
CA LEU A 102 -11.46 -7.17 11.41
C LEU A 102 -11.67 -7.60 12.86
N ASP A 103 -11.35 -8.86 13.15
CA ASP A 103 -11.30 -9.32 14.54
C ASP A 103 -10.16 -8.63 15.29
N GLY A 104 -10.13 -8.76 16.64
CA GLY A 104 -9.20 -8.03 17.49
C GLY A 104 -7.73 -8.27 17.16
N GLU A 105 -7.37 -9.54 16.89
CA GLU A 105 -5.98 -9.89 16.62
C GLU A 105 -5.51 -9.40 15.25
N ALA A 106 -6.32 -9.61 14.22
CA ALA A 106 -6.02 -9.14 12.88
C ALA A 106 -5.98 -7.61 12.82
N ARG A 107 -6.91 -6.96 13.53
CA ARG A 107 -6.96 -5.51 13.64
C ARG A 107 -5.70 -4.94 14.27
N ASP A 108 -5.22 -5.55 15.35
CA ASP A 108 -4.01 -5.09 16.04
C ASP A 108 -2.77 -5.25 15.16
N ARG A 109 -2.68 -6.32 14.38
CA ARG A 109 -1.58 -6.51 13.42
C ARG A 109 -1.58 -5.45 12.34
N VAL A 110 -2.74 -5.13 11.78
CA VAL A 110 -2.86 -4.08 10.75
C VAL A 110 -2.48 -2.72 11.32
N LYS A 111 -2.95 -2.40 12.52
CA LYS A 111 -2.59 -1.16 13.20
C LYS A 111 -1.09 -1.05 13.44
N ALA A 112 -0.45 -2.13 13.87
CA ALA A 112 0.99 -2.15 14.11
C ALA A 112 1.76 -1.91 12.80
N PHE A 113 1.34 -2.53 11.70
CA PHE A 113 1.95 -2.32 10.38
C PHE A 113 1.81 -0.88 9.89
N ILE A 114 0.63 -0.30 10.06
CA ILE A 114 0.38 1.08 9.63
C ILE A 114 1.25 2.04 10.45
N ARG A 115 1.32 1.87 11.76
CA ARG A 115 2.18 2.69 12.63
C ARG A 115 3.64 2.58 12.24
N PHE A 116 4.11 1.37 12.00
CA PHE A 116 5.49 1.15 11.57
C PHE A 116 5.79 1.88 10.25
N THR A 117 4.88 1.78 9.29
CA THR A 117 5.05 2.43 7.99
C THR A 117 5.06 3.96 8.12
N ILE A 118 4.17 4.51 8.94
CA ILE A 118 4.12 5.95 9.19
C ILE A 118 5.43 6.42 9.85
N ASP A 119 5.92 5.69 10.84
CA ASP A 119 7.16 6.05 11.54
C ASP A 119 8.36 5.99 10.61
N GLU A 120 8.42 5.00 9.71
CA GLU A 120 9.46 4.88 8.70
C GLU A 120 9.46 6.07 7.74
N GLU A 121 8.29 6.46 7.23
CA GLU A 121 8.18 7.59 6.32
C GLU A 121 8.53 8.92 7.00
N ARG A 122 8.13 9.10 8.25
CA ARG A 122 8.51 10.28 9.03
C ARG A 122 10.02 10.35 9.25
N ARG A 123 10.65 9.21 9.47
CA ARG A 123 12.11 9.14 9.64
C ARG A 123 12.82 9.52 8.35
N LYS A 124 12.36 9.02 7.20
CA LYS A 124 12.91 9.38 5.89
C LYS A 124 12.78 10.87 5.61
N LEU A 125 11.63 11.46 5.91
CA LEU A 125 11.39 12.88 5.72
C LEU A 125 12.31 13.73 6.61
N ARG A 126 12.56 13.31 7.84
CA ARG A 126 13.48 14.00 8.73
C ARG A 126 14.92 13.95 8.20
N HIS A 127 15.38 12.80 7.73
CA HIS A 127 16.71 12.64 7.15
C HIS A 127 16.87 13.50 5.89
N ALA A 128 15.87 13.53 5.03
CA ALA A 128 15.89 14.37 3.84
C ALA A 128 15.99 15.87 4.20
N ALA A 129 15.28 16.31 5.23
CA ALA A 129 15.33 17.68 5.71
C ALA A 129 16.68 18.02 6.32
N GLU A 130 17.29 17.09 7.08
CA GLU A 130 18.63 17.26 7.64
C GLU A 130 19.70 17.34 6.56
N ASP A 131 19.64 16.50 5.54
CA ASP A 131 20.58 16.51 4.41
C ASP A 131 20.49 17.83 3.63
N LYS A 132 19.29 18.35 3.43
CA LYS A 132 19.11 19.66 2.80
C LYS A 132 19.72 20.78 3.62
N ARG A 133 19.68 20.70 4.94
CA ARG A 133 20.32 21.69 5.83
C ARG A 133 21.84 21.62 5.78
N ARG A 134 22.39 20.40 5.64
CA ARG A 134 23.85 20.20 5.57
C ARG A 134 24.47 20.69 4.27
N ASN A 135 23.70 20.70 3.19
CA ASN A 135 24.18 21.06 1.86
C ASN A 135 24.04 22.57 1.53
N LYS A 136 23.73 23.38 2.52
CA LYS A 136 23.70 24.84 2.34
C LYS A 136 24.99 25.50 2.83
#